data_94b3abd67e878b80fb40859ca2f1b77d
#
_entry.id   94b3abd67e878b80fb40859ca2f1b77d
#
_cell.length_a   1.000
_cell.length_b   1.000
_cell.length_c   1.000
_cell.angle_alpha   90.00
_cell.angle_beta   90.00
_cell.angle_gamma   90.00
#
_symmetry.space_group_name_H-M   'P 1'
#
loop_
_entity.id
_entity.type
_entity.pdbx_description
1 polymer ?
#
loop_
_entity_poly.entity_id
_entity_poly.type
_entity_poly.pdbx_seq_one_letter_code
_entity_poly.pdbx_strand_id
1 'polypeptide(L)'
;MKEKLRMILAVAGVFLLLPLLLTVFLSGREALRIKKQWNMESVLPMLMCREIPWEYEEEMKKVQAVLTRSSLYLRIEEEGMDGEAWEKLWKEAKAAQRQKGYQQAYRSMEAAVKETEGEMLFYQSKVCEGVFHRISSGATRDGLEVFGKMEKGYLLSVDSNWDMYGDGYLSGHYFSEEALREQLE
;
A
#
# COMPACT_ATOMS: atom_id res chain seq x y z
N MET A 1 -33.43 -41.69 -28.57
CA MET A 1 -32.13 -40.94 -28.64
C MET A 1 -32.01 -39.87 -27.56
N LYS A 2 -33.02 -39.01 -27.36
CA LYS A 2 -33.00 -37.92 -26.35
C LYS A 2 -32.89 -38.42 -24.89
N GLU A 3 -33.48 -39.53 -24.52
CA GLU A 3 -33.41 -40.09 -23.15
C GLU A 3 -32.03 -40.65 -22.81
N LYS A 4 -31.41 -41.38 -23.75
CA LYS A 4 -30.04 -41.87 -23.57
C LYS A 4 -29.03 -40.73 -23.39
N LEU A 5 -29.19 -39.61 -24.13
CA LEU A 5 -28.37 -38.44 -24.01
C LEU A 5 -28.59 -37.74 -22.66
N ARG A 6 -29.82 -37.63 -22.16
CA ARG A 6 -30.11 -37.08 -20.82
C ARG A 6 -29.51 -37.93 -19.72
N MET A 7 -29.54 -39.24 -19.84
CA MET A 7 -28.93 -40.15 -18.85
C MET A 7 -27.41 -40.03 -18.85
N ILE A 8 -26.78 -39.92 -20.03
CA ILE A 8 -25.31 -39.70 -20.14
C ILE A 8 -24.89 -38.35 -19.51
N LEU A 9 -25.65 -37.28 -19.78
CA LEU A 9 -25.42 -35.97 -19.20
C LEU A 9 -25.60 -35.97 -17.66
N ALA A 10 -26.59 -36.67 -17.15
CA ALA A 10 -26.81 -36.80 -15.72
C ALA A 10 -25.69 -37.57 -15.03
N VAL A 11 -25.24 -38.68 -15.63
CA VAL A 11 -24.10 -39.46 -15.10
C VAL A 11 -22.80 -38.64 -15.16
N ALA A 12 -22.53 -37.93 -16.24
CA ALA A 12 -21.40 -37.05 -16.37
C ALA A 12 -21.43 -35.89 -15.33
N GLY A 13 -22.61 -35.34 -15.09
CA GLY A 13 -22.83 -34.32 -14.05
C GLY A 13 -22.54 -34.84 -12.66
N VAL A 14 -22.99 -36.07 -12.34
CA VAL A 14 -22.67 -36.70 -11.05
C VAL A 14 -21.16 -36.91 -10.89
N PHE A 15 -20.48 -37.41 -11.93
CA PHE A 15 -19.04 -37.63 -11.91
C PHE A 15 -18.24 -36.35 -11.75
N LEU A 16 -18.71 -35.23 -12.30
CA LEU A 16 -18.07 -33.90 -12.14
C LEU A 16 -18.36 -33.29 -10.77
N LEU A 17 -19.56 -33.46 -10.22
CA LEU A 17 -19.96 -32.86 -8.96
C LEU A 17 -19.51 -33.67 -7.73
N LEU A 18 -19.36 -35.00 -7.87
CA LEU A 18 -19.01 -35.88 -6.76
C LEU A 18 -17.67 -35.57 -6.11
N PRO A 19 -16.53 -35.32 -6.86
CA PRO A 19 -15.28 -34.92 -6.23
C PRO A 19 -15.39 -33.54 -5.56
N LEU A 20 -16.14 -32.62 -6.13
CA LEU A 20 -16.38 -31.30 -5.53
C LEU A 20 -17.17 -31.42 -4.22
N LEU A 21 -18.23 -32.22 -4.19
CA LEU A 21 -19.01 -32.48 -2.98
C LEU A 21 -18.19 -33.22 -1.93
N LEU A 22 -17.36 -34.18 -2.34
CA LEU A 22 -16.46 -34.90 -1.43
C LEU A 22 -15.44 -33.97 -0.81
N THR A 23 -14.86 -33.08 -1.60
CA THR A 23 -13.90 -32.09 -1.12
C THR A 23 -14.54 -31.12 -0.12
N VAL A 24 -15.76 -30.65 -0.40
CA VAL A 24 -16.51 -29.77 0.52
C VAL A 24 -16.89 -30.52 1.81
N PHE A 25 -17.27 -31.78 1.70
CA PHE A 25 -17.64 -32.60 2.85
C PHE A 25 -16.44 -32.93 3.76
N LEU A 26 -15.28 -33.26 3.18
CA LEU A 26 -14.07 -33.61 3.92
C LEU A 26 -13.31 -32.39 4.46
N SER A 27 -13.27 -31.29 3.71
CA SER A 27 -12.48 -30.09 4.06
C SER A 27 -13.35 -28.91 4.55
N GLY A 28 -14.67 -29.14 4.65
CA GLY A 28 -15.64 -28.12 5.04
C GLY A 28 -15.75 -26.99 4.02
N ARG A 29 -16.45 -25.91 4.40
CA ARG A 29 -16.62 -24.71 3.55
C ARG A 29 -15.31 -23.99 3.22
N GLU A 30 -14.24 -24.31 3.93
CA GLU A 30 -12.93 -23.71 3.69
C GLU A 30 -12.28 -24.18 2.38
N ALA A 31 -12.63 -25.38 1.88
CA ALA A 31 -12.13 -25.89 0.60
C ALA A 31 -12.62 -25.06 -0.61
N LEU A 32 -13.74 -24.36 -0.46
CA LEU A 32 -14.30 -23.46 -1.49
C LEU A 32 -13.79 -22.02 -1.37
N ARG A 33 -13.13 -21.68 -0.27
CA ARG A 33 -12.42 -20.42 -0.15
C ARG A 33 -11.16 -20.53 -0.98
N ILE A 34 -11.14 -19.86 -2.12
CA ILE A 34 -9.89 -19.50 -2.79
C ILE A 34 -9.11 -18.76 -1.73
N LYS A 35 -8.08 -19.41 -1.13
CA LYS A 35 -7.14 -18.73 -0.24
C LYS A 35 -6.56 -17.60 -1.07
N LYS A 36 -7.01 -16.39 -0.83
CA LYS A 36 -6.44 -15.20 -1.44
C LYS A 36 -4.98 -15.19 -0.98
N GLN A 37 -4.09 -15.53 -1.88
CA GLN A 37 -2.67 -15.48 -1.61
C GLN A 37 -2.34 -13.99 -1.51
N TRP A 38 -2.20 -13.50 -0.29
CA TRP A 38 -1.83 -12.13 -0.03
C TRP A 38 -0.40 -11.92 -0.55
N ASN A 39 -0.26 -11.04 -1.50
CA ASN A 39 1.02 -10.67 -2.06
C ASN A 39 1.25 -9.18 -1.78
N MET A 40 2.37 -8.87 -1.13
CA MET A 40 2.79 -7.51 -0.81
C MET A 40 2.78 -6.62 -2.07
N GLU A 41 3.36 -7.09 -3.17
CA GLU A 41 3.42 -6.33 -4.42
C GLU A 41 2.04 -5.92 -4.97
N SER A 42 1.01 -6.73 -4.76
CA SER A 42 -0.35 -6.41 -5.22
C SER A 42 -1.03 -5.27 -4.45
N VAL A 43 -0.53 -4.94 -3.27
CA VAL A 43 -1.07 -3.88 -2.41
C VAL A 43 -0.34 -2.55 -2.62
N LEU A 44 0.93 -2.59 -3.00
CA LEU A 44 1.78 -1.41 -3.16
C LEU A 44 1.17 -0.32 -4.05
N PRO A 45 0.66 -0.61 -5.27
CA PRO A 45 0.09 0.44 -6.12
C PRO A 45 -1.07 1.17 -5.46
N MET A 46 -1.88 0.47 -4.66
CA MET A 46 -3.01 1.06 -3.96
C MET A 46 -2.57 1.95 -2.80
N LEU A 47 -1.51 1.57 -2.07
CA LEU A 47 -0.92 2.39 -1.01
C LEU A 47 -0.31 3.65 -1.60
N MET A 48 0.49 3.51 -2.66
CA MET A 48 1.12 4.63 -3.34
C MET A 48 0.12 5.66 -3.88
N CYS A 49 -1.06 5.23 -4.38
CA CYS A 49 -2.14 6.14 -4.80
C CYS A 49 -2.65 7.04 -3.66
N ARG A 50 -2.38 6.72 -2.40
CA ARG A 50 -2.74 7.53 -1.23
C ARG A 50 -1.59 8.42 -0.78
N GLU A 51 -0.37 8.02 -1.08
CA GLU A 51 0.85 8.66 -0.58
C GLU A 51 1.29 9.81 -1.48
N ILE A 52 1.23 9.59 -2.80
CA ILE A 52 1.68 10.59 -3.79
C ILE A 52 0.67 10.79 -4.93
N PRO A 53 0.63 11.97 -5.54
CA PRO A 53 -0.11 12.23 -6.78
C PRO A 53 0.43 11.37 -7.94
N TRP A 54 -0.47 10.88 -8.78
CA TRP A 54 -0.09 10.08 -9.96
C TRP A 54 0.57 10.90 -11.08
N GLU A 55 0.43 12.22 -11.02
CA GLU A 55 1.04 13.19 -11.94
C GLU A 55 2.55 13.37 -11.73
N TYR A 56 3.09 12.83 -10.63
CA TYR A 56 4.53 12.88 -10.40
C TYR A 56 5.30 12.15 -11.49
N GLU A 57 6.56 12.57 -11.70
CA GLU A 57 7.47 11.97 -12.66
C GLU A 57 7.67 10.46 -12.40
N GLU A 58 7.91 9.70 -13.46
CA GLU A 58 8.02 8.25 -13.39
C GLU A 58 9.11 7.80 -12.39
N GLU A 59 10.26 8.47 -12.39
CA GLU A 59 11.35 8.16 -11.47
C GLU A 59 10.96 8.40 -10.00
N MET A 60 10.16 9.43 -9.73
CA MET A 60 9.65 9.67 -8.38
C MET A 60 8.69 8.57 -7.92
N LYS A 61 7.87 8.06 -8.81
CA LYS A 61 6.99 6.91 -8.53
C LYS A 61 7.79 5.63 -8.27
N LYS A 62 8.89 5.40 -8.98
CA LYS A 62 9.80 4.27 -8.71
C LYS A 62 10.45 4.40 -7.33
N VAL A 63 10.94 5.58 -6.99
CA VAL A 63 11.47 5.86 -5.64
C VAL A 63 10.39 5.56 -4.60
N GLN A 64 9.17 6.07 -4.78
CA GLN A 64 8.08 5.81 -3.84
C GLN A 64 7.73 4.32 -3.72
N ALA A 65 7.80 3.55 -4.82
CA ALA A 65 7.57 2.11 -4.77
C ALA A 65 8.58 1.40 -3.86
N VAL A 66 9.86 1.77 -3.94
CA VAL A 66 10.92 1.23 -3.08
C VAL A 66 10.71 1.64 -1.62
N LEU A 67 10.34 2.92 -1.37
CA LEU A 67 10.05 3.42 -0.02
C LEU A 67 8.86 2.69 0.61
N THR A 68 7.74 2.62 -0.10
CA THR A 68 6.51 1.98 0.38
C THR A 68 6.71 0.49 0.59
N ARG A 69 7.46 -0.19 -0.29
CA ARG A 69 7.80 -1.62 -0.16
C ARG A 69 8.62 -1.88 1.10
N SER A 70 9.65 -1.07 1.35
CA SER A 70 10.52 -1.22 2.51
C SER A 70 9.74 -1.01 3.82
N SER A 71 8.91 0.02 3.87
CA SER A 71 8.07 0.32 5.04
C SER A 71 7.01 -0.76 5.28
N LEU A 72 6.38 -1.26 4.20
CA LEU A 72 5.41 -2.36 4.31
C LEU A 72 6.07 -3.67 4.75
N TYR A 73 7.27 -3.97 4.25
CA TYR A 73 8.03 -5.15 4.68
C TYR A 73 8.31 -5.11 6.19
N LEU A 74 8.81 -3.99 6.70
CA LEU A 74 9.08 -3.82 8.14
C LEU A 74 7.81 -3.99 8.97
N ARG A 75 6.70 -3.40 8.53
CA ARG A 75 5.42 -3.55 9.21
C ARG A 75 4.97 -5.02 9.26
N ILE A 76 5.15 -5.76 8.17
CA ILE A 76 4.84 -7.20 8.11
C ILE A 76 5.72 -7.99 9.07
N GLU A 77 7.02 -7.64 9.16
CA GLU A 77 7.99 -8.31 10.02
C GLU A 77 7.72 -8.03 11.51
N GLU A 78 7.37 -6.79 11.86
CA GLU A 78 7.13 -6.37 13.24
C GLU A 78 5.77 -6.83 13.78
N GLU A 79 4.70 -6.69 13.00
CA GLU A 79 3.33 -6.96 13.44
C GLU A 79 2.92 -8.43 13.26
N GLY A 80 3.66 -9.19 12.44
CA GLY A 80 3.28 -10.54 12.06
C GLY A 80 1.95 -10.58 11.34
N MET A 81 1.94 -10.40 10.02
CA MET A 81 0.72 -10.27 9.21
C MET A 81 -0.07 -11.58 9.15
N ASP A 82 -1.01 -11.75 10.05
CA ASP A 82 -2.06 -12.76 9.94
C ASP A 82 -3.15 -12.36 8.92
N GLY A 83 -4.16 -13.20 8.77
CA GLY A 83 -5.25 -12.95 7.81
C GLY A 83 -6.06 -11.68 8.13
N GLU A 84 -6.22 -11.30 9.39
CA GLU A 84 -6.95 -10.11 9.83
C GLU A 84 -6.18 -8.84 9.54
N ALA A 85 -4.88 -8.81 9.82
CA ALA A 85 -4.00 -7.69 9.51
C ALA A 85 -3.93 -7.42 8.00
N TRP A 86 -3.85 -8.48 7.17
CA TRP A 86 -3.94 -8.36 5.72
C TRP A 86 -5.29 -7.80 5.25
N GLU A 87 -6.38 -8.25 5.84
CA GLU A 87 -7.72 -7.75 5.47
C GLU A 87 -7.88 -6.27 5.83
N LYS A 88 -7.34 -5.85 6.98
CA LYS A 88 -7.32 -4.43 7.40
C LYS A 88 -6.51 -3.59 6.42
N LEU A 89 -5.27 -3.99 6.10
CA LEU A 89 -4.41 -3.31 5.14
C LEU A 89 -5.10 -3.20 3.77
N TRP A 90 -5.73 -4.27 3.31
CA TRP A 90 -6.47 -4.28 2.05
C TRP A 90 -7.66 -3.33 2.05
N LYS A 91 -8.40 -3.24 3.14
CA LYS A 91 -9.50 -2.28 3.31
C LYS A 91 -8.99 -0.83 3.27
N GLU A 92 -7.88 -0.57 3.95
CA GLU A 92 -7.21 0.73 3.93
C GLU A 92 -6.76 1.11 2.51
N ALA A 93 -6.07 0.21 1.83
CA ALA A 93 -5.61 0.41 0.46
C ALA A 93 -6.78 0.68 -0.51
N LYS A 94 -7.89 -0.04 -0.38
CA LYS A 94 -9.09 0.16 -1.20
C LYS A 94 -9.77 1.52 -1.01
N ALA A 95 -9.49 2.25 0.04
CA ALA A 95 -10.08 3.58 0.24
C ALA A 95 -9.71 4.54 -0.91
N ALA A 96 -8.54 4.38 -1.52
CA ALA A 96 -8.12 5.16 -2.69
C ALA A 96 -9.01 4.94 -3.92
N GLN A 97 -9.67 3.77 -4.04
CA GLN A 97 -10.50 3.43 -5.21
C GLN A 97 -11.68 4.37 -5.44
N ARG A 98 -12.08 5.13 -4.43
CA ARG A 98 -13.18 6.10 -4.52
C ARG A 98 -12.77 7.44 -5.15
N GLN A 99 -11.47 7.65 -5.34
CA GLN A 99 -10.96 8.90 -5.90
C GLN A 99 -11.18 8.95 -7.42
N LYS A 100 -11.49 10.15 -7.92
CA LYS A 100 -11.59 10.40 -9.37
C LYS A 100 -10.22 10.16 -10.01
N GLY A 101 -10.18 9.40 -11.12
CA GLY A 101 -8.91 9.09 -11.80
C GLY A 101 -8.15 7.91 -11.23
N TYR A 102 -8.68 7.23 -10.21
CA TYR A 102 -8.00 6.11 -9.54
C TYR A 102 -7.44 5.05 -10.51
N GLN A 103 -8.17 4.68 -11.56
CA GLN A 103 -7.69 3.65 -12.48
C GLN A 103 -6.41 4.07 -13.22
N GLN A 104 -6.32 5.34 -13.58
CA GLN A 104 -5.12 5.90 -14.22
C GLN A 104 -3.96 5.96 -13.23
N ALA A 105 -4.23 6.45 -12.02
CA ALA A 105 -3.27 6.46 -10.92
C ALA A 105 -2.76 5.06 -10.63
N TYR A 106 -3.65 4.08 -10.45
CA TYR A 106 -3.28 2.71 -10.16
C TYR A 106 -2.35 2.11 -11.23
N ARG A 107 -2.68 2.28 -12.53
CA ARG A 107 -1.84 1.75 -13.62
C ARG A 107 -0.45 2.37 -13.64
N SER A 108 -0.36 3.68 -13.38
CA SER A 108 0.92 4.38 -13.31
C SER A 108 1.77 3.87 -12.14
N MET A 109 1.17 3.69 -10.96
CA MET A 109 1.85 3.13 -9.79
C MET A 109 2.22 1.65 -9.98
N GLU A 110 1.33 0.85 -10.60
CA GLU A 110 1.59 -0.56 -10.90
C GLU A 110 2.80 -0.73 -11.82
N ALA A 111 2.97 0.14 -12.81
CA ALA A 111 4.14 0.14 -13.69
C ALA A 111 5.42 0.38 -12.89
N ALA A 112 5.44 1.41 -12.03
CA ALA A 112 6.59 1.73 -11.18
C ALA A 112 6.94 0.59 -10.20
N VAL A 113 5.93 -0.03 -9.59
CA VAL A 113 6.10 -1.19 -8.70
C VAL A 113 6.73 -2.36 -9.44
N LYS A 114 6.28 -2.64 -10.68
CA LYS A 114 6.81 -3.72 -11.49
C LYS A 114 8.25 -3.46 -11.94
N GLU A 115 8.59 -2.23 -12.30
CA GLU A 115 9.95 -1.87 -12.72
C GLU A 115 10.96 -1.95 -11.58
N THR A 116 10.51 -1.78 -10.33
CA THR A 116 11.34 -1.85 -9.12
C THR A 116 11.09 -3.13 -8.31
N GLU A 117 10.62 -4.21 -8.95
CA GLU A 117 10.30 -5.45 -8.26
C GLU A 117 11.51 -5.99 -7.47
N GLY A 118 11.31 -6.26 -6.19
CA GLY A 118 12.35 -6.78 -5.29
C GLY A 118 13.34 -5.73 -4.76
N GLU A 119 13.28 -4.48 -5.21
CA GLU A 119 14.14 -3.41 -4.69
C GLU A 119 13.63 -2.90 -3.35
N MET A 120 14.52 -2.82 -2.34
CA MET A 120 14.23 -2.31 -1.00
C MET A 120 15.40 -1.49 -0.47
N LEU A 121 15.11 -0.66 0.54
CA LEU A 121 16.13 0.12 1.23
C LEU A 121 16.84 -0.71 2.29
N PHE A 122 18.16 -0.64 2.33
CA PHE A 122 18.98 -1.29 3.34
C PHE A 122 19.92 -0.32 4.03
N TYR A 123 20.00 -0.45 5.33
CA TYR A 123 21.02 0.19 6.14
C TYR A 123 21.66 -0.85 7.07
N GLN A 124 22.99 -0.93 7.08
CA GLN A 124 23.74 -1.92 7.85
C GLN A 124 23.21 -3.36 7.66
N SER A 125 22.94 -3.76 6.42
CA SER A 125 22.44 -5.08 6.03
C SER A 125 21.03 -5.43 6.56
N LYS A 126 20.28 -4.46 7.06
CA LYS A 126 18.87 -4.62 7.46
C LYS A 126 17.99 -3.73 6.61
N VAL A 127 16.78 -4.19 6.33
CA VAL A 127 15.78 -3.34 5.69
C VAL A 127 15.53 -2.13 6.59
N CYS A 128 15.46 -0.95 6.00
CA CYS A 128 15.18 0.27 6.73
C CYS A 128 13.92 0.97 6.18
N GLU A 129 13.30 1.78 7.04
CA GLU A 129 12.07 2.50 6.71
C GLU A 129 12.34 3.58 5.66
N GLY A 130 11.48 3.63 4.64
CA GLY A 130 11.46 4.72 3.68
C GLY A 130 10.66 5.91 4.21
N VAL A 131 11.33 7.04 4.42
CA VAL A 131 10.68 8.28 4.86
C VAL A 131 10.74 9.29 3.74
N PHE A 132 9.64 10.01 3.53
CA PHE A 132 9.60 11.11 2.58
C PHE A 132 8.78 12.28 3.15
N HIS A 133 8.99 13.46 2.60
CA HIS A 133 8.20 14.65 2.88
C HIS A 133 7.79 15.30 1.57
N ARG A 134 6.67 16.00 1.58
CA ARG A 134 6.20 16.71 0.39
C ARG A 134 6.89 18.06 0.25
N ILE A 135 6.99 18.80 1.33
CA ILE A 135 7.57 20.15 1.40
C ILE A 135 8.22 20.30 2.77
N SER A 136 9.43 20.80 2.79
CA SER A 136 10.15 21.17 4.02
C SER A 136 10.29 22.68 4.14
N SER A 137 10.74 23.16 5.27
CA SER A 137 11.07 24.59 5.49
C SER A 137 12.44 25.00 4.97
N GLY A 138 13.00 24.24 4.01
CA GLY A 138 14.29 24.51 3.37
C GLY A 138 15.35 23.45 3.66
N ALA A 139 15.18 22.65 4.71
CA ALA A 139 16.03 21.49 5.00
C ALA A 139 15.28 20.46 5.84
N THR A 140 15.68 19.20 5.73
CA THR A 140 15.23 18.15 6.65
C THR A 140 16.10 18.15 7.91
N ARG A 141 15.62 17.51 8.97
CA ARG A 141 16.39 17.32 10.21
C ARG A 141 17.09 15.97 10.21
N ASP A 142 18.19 15.88 10.93
CA ASP A 142 18.90 14.62 11.13
C ASP A 142 18.05 13.62 11.93
N GLY A 143 17.96 12.37 11.44
CA GLY A 143 17.12 11.35 12.04
C GLY A 143 17.57 10.93 13.43
N LEU A 144 18.88 10.95 13.70
CA LEU A 144 19.41 10.65 15.03
C LEU A 144 18.99 11.74 16.02
N GLU A 145 19.03 13.01 15.63
CA GLU A 145 18.58 14.12 16.44
C GLU A 145 17.07 14.07 16.75
N VAL A 146 16.26 13.75 15.71
CA VAL A 146 14.79 13.74 15.84
C VAL A 146 14.28 12.54 16.59
N PHE A 147 14.79 11.35 16.29
CA PHE A 147 14.27 10.08 16.83
C PHE A 147 15.08 9.56 18.02
N GLY A 148 16.30 10.06 18.24
CA GLY A 148 17.18 9.58 19.31
C GLY A 148 17.61 8.12 19.18
N LYS A 149 17.51 7.53 17.99
CA LYS A 149 17.77 6.11 17.71
C LYS A 149 18.88 5.94 16.68
N MET A 150 19.92 5.18 17.03
CA MET A 150 21.03 4.87 16.12
C MET A 150 20.57 4.20 14.81
N GLU A 151 19.51 3.43 14.87
CA GLU A 151 18.90 2.77 13.69
C GLU A 151 18.36 3.76 12.66
N LYS A 152 18.13 5.01 13.05
CA LYS A 152 17.70 6.11 12.18
C LYS A 152 18.86 7.01 11.68
N GLY A 153 20.10 6.64 11.95
CA GLY A 153 21.29 7.39 11.55
C GLY A 153 21.52 7.47 10.03
N TYR A 154 20.77 6.73 9.22
CA TYR A 154 20.78 6.87 7.76
C TYR A 154 19.98 8.08 7.26
N LEU A 155 19.11 8.63 8.09
CA LEU A 155 18.30 9.81 7.78
C LEU A 155 19.12 11.07 8.09
N LEU A 156 19.97 11.45 7.17
CA LEU A 156 20.77 12.66 7.30
C LEU A 156 19.95 13.90 6.94
N SER A 157 20.31 15.04 7.51
CA SER A 157 19.77 16.33 7.08
C SER A 157 20.14 16.61 5.62
N VAL A 158 19.14 17.01 4.83
CA VAL A 158 19.30 17.34 3.41
C VAL A 158 18.70 18.72 3.15
N ASP A 159 19.43 19.54 2.41
CA ASP A 159 18.93 20.82 1.93
C ASP A 159 17.83 20.62 0.87
N SER A 160 16.72 21.29 1.07
CA SER A 160 15.54 21.26 0.19
C SER A 160 15.11 22.69 -0.19
N ASN A 161 16.06 23.51 -0.61
CA ASN A 161 15.85 24.95 -0.89
C ASN A 161 14.79 25.21 -1.98
N TRP A 162 14.56 24.22 -2.87
CA TRP A 162 13.56 24.35 -3.92
C TRP A 162 12.11 24.22 -3.41
N ASP A 163 11.91 23.69 -2.20
CA ASP A 163 10.60 23.57 -1.57
C ASP A 163 9.89 24.93 -1.39
N MET A 164 10.67 26.01 -1.26
CA MET A 164 10.15 27.39 -1.16
C MET A 164 9.32 27.83 -2.39
N TYR A 165 9.51 27.18 -3.53
CA TYR A 165 8.76 27.44 -4.76
C TYR A 165 7.60 26.48 -4.97
N GLY A 166 7.44 25.50 -4.08
CA GLY A 166 6.40 24.49 -4.16
C GLY A 166 5.02 25.02 -3.73
N ASP A 167 3.98 24.53 -4.40
CA ASP A 167 2.59 24.84 -4.04
C ASP A 167 2.29 24.39 -2.60
N GLY A 168 1.85 25.33 -1.76
CA GLY A 168 1.54 25.07 -0.36
C GLY A 168 2.69 25.26 0.60
N TYR A 169 3.85 25.79 0.15
CA TYR A 169 4.97 26.14 1.04
C TYR A 169 4.56 27.14 2.11
N LEU A 170 3.76 28.14 1.76
CA LEU A 170 3.17 29.10 2.69
C LEU A 170 1.64 29.05 2.58
N SER A 171 1.00 28.88 3.74
CA SER A 171 -0.45 29.07 3.88
C SER A 171 -0.72 30.06 5.00
N GLY A 172 -1.65 31.00 4.77
CA GLY A 172 -2.06 31.97 5.77
C GLY A 172 -3.51 31.73 6.20
N HIS A 173 -3.73 31.73 7.50
CA HIS A 173 -5.06 31.71 8.07
C HIS A 173 -5.26 32.97 8.91
N TYR A 174 -6.35 33.68 8.68
CA TYR A 174 -6.71 34.87 9.42
C TYR A 174 -7.81 34.53 10.43
N PHE A 175 -7.55 34.80 11.69
CA PHE A 175 -8.53 34.70 12.77
C PHE A 175 -8.79 36.08 13.32
N SER A 176 -10.05 36.41 13.64
CA SER A 176 -10.33 37.57 14.47
C SER A 176 -9.86 37.28 15.91
N GLU A 177 -9.58 38.34 16.68
CA GLU A 177 -9.17 38.21 18.08
C GLU A 177 -10.22 37.47 18.90
N GLU A 178 -11.52 37.75 18.63
CA GLU A 178 -12.65 37.07 19.27
C GLU A 178 -12.67 35.57 18.96
N ALA A 179 -12.52 35.18 17.69
CA ALA A 179 -12.50 33.76 17.28
C ALA A 179 -11.32 33.00 17.89
N LEU A 180 -10.19 33.68 18.09
CA LEU A 180 -9.01 33.07 18.69
C LEU A 180 -9.25 32.88 20.22
N ARG A 181 -9.88 33.82 20.89
CA ARG A 181 -10.22 33.69 22.31
C ARG A 181 -11.20 32.54 22.57
N GLU A 182 -12.26 32.43 21.77
CA GLU A 182 -13.23 31.32 21.88
C GLU A 182 -12.62 29.92 21.70
N GLN A 183 -11.51 29.80 20.98
CA GLN A 183 -10.83 28.52 20.79
C GLN A 183 -9.80 28.18 21.90
N LEU A 184 -9.39 29.16 22.68
CA LEU A 184 -8.40 28.99 23.75
C LEU A 184 -9.01 28.85 25.16
N GLU A 185 -10.31 29.11 25.31
CA GLU A 185 -11.11 28.83 26.51
C GLU A 185 -11.74 27.42 26.47
#